data_6372278ea73a8ad3296d63e1ad0d6a89
#
_entry.id   6372278ea73a8ad3296d63e1ad0d6a89
#
_cell.length_a   1.000
_cell.length_b   1.000
_cell.length_c   1.000
_cell.angle_alpha   90.00
_cell.angle_beta   90.00
_cell.angle_gamma   90.00
#
_symmetry.space_group_name_H-M   'P 1'
#
loop_
_entity.id
_entity.type
_entity.pdbx_description
1 polymer ?
#
loop_
_entity_poly.entity_id
_entity_poly.type
_entity_poly.pdbx_seq_one_letter_code
_entity_poly.pdbx_strand_id
1 'polypeptide(L)'
;AQYYKGDFLGAAATFLYISRHFTWMPDLVAESRIWQARCYIAMGWLYEAEDILLKINNEKLPESQNNWFATVNADYLVHKGEYEKAIPFLETAIKSASSKQQRIRMTFLLAQLYAATQNPTKAYQTYGKVIGMNPPYRTEFNARIKQTEVYSGKDISKEVKKLTRMASRDRNKEYLDQIYYAIGNLYLSRKDTLKAMENYRLANQKSTRNGIEKAICQITLGNLYFERRKYVDAQPCYAEAIPQLKEDYPQYDL
;
A
#
# COMPACT_ATOMS: atom_id res chain seq x y z
N ALA A 1 -12.65 -9.09 -21.95
CA ALA A 1 -13.81 -8.22 -21.83
C ALA A 1 -14.56 -8.47 -20.52
N GLN A 2 -15.02 -9.71 -20.21
CA GLN A 2 -15.79 -10.09 -19.01
C GLN A 2 -15.09 -9.69 -17.71
N TYR A 3 -13.82 -10.04 -17.54
CA TYR A 3 -13.01 -9.68 -16.37
C TYR A 3 -13.07 -8.16 -16.04
N TYR A 4 -12.87 -7.32 -17.05
CA TYR A 4 -12.89 -5.85 -16.86
C TYR A 4 -14.28 -5.26 -16.64
N LYS A 5 -15.34 -6.07 -16.85
CA LYS A 5 -16.73 -5.72 -16.49
C LYS A 5 -17.11 -6.19 -15.08
N GLY A 6 -16.20 -6.87 -14.38
CA GLY A 6 -16.46 -7.45 -13.06
C GLY A 6 -17.12 -8.82 -13.08
N ASP A 7 -17.40 -9.39 -14.27
CA ASP A 7 -17.92 -10.76 -14.41
C ASP A 7 -16.74 -11.76 -14.34
N PHE A 8 -16.23 -11.94 -13.11
CA PHE A 8 -15.07 -12.80 -12.88
C PHE A 8 -15.40 -14.30 -13.05
N LEU A 9 -16.62 -14.71 -12.67
CA LEU A 9 -17.05 -16.09 -12.80
C LEU A 9 -17.23 -16.48 -14.26
N GLY A 10 -17.93 -15.66 -15.06
CA GLY A 10 -18.09 -15.88 -16.48
C GLY A 10 -16.75 -15.85 -17.23
N ALA A 11 -15.83 -14.95 -16.82
CA ALA A 11 -14.48 -14.92 -17.37
C ALA A 11 -13.71 -16.21 -17.05
N ALA A 12 -13.75 -16.70 -15.80
CA ALA A 12 -13.09 -17.95 -15.40
C ALA A 12 -13.61 -19.16 -16.18
N ALA A 13 -14.93 -19.25 -16.36
CA ALA A 13 -15.55 -20.32 -17.17
C ALA A 13 -15.09 -20.28 -18.63
N THR A 14 -15.00 -19.07 -19.21
CA THR A 14 -14.50 -18.89 -20.59
C THR A 14 -13.04 -19.32 -20.70
N PHE A 15 -12.17 -18.92 -19.78
CA PHE A 15 -10.76 -19.31 -19.77
C PHE A 15 -10.57 -20.82 -19.53
N LEU A 16 -11.40 -21.43 -18.67
CA LEU A 16 -11.42 -22.87 -18.47
C LEU A 16 -11.81 -23.61 -19.75
N TYR A 17 -12.84 -23.12 -20.46
CA TYR A 17 -13.24 -23.69 -21.75
C TYR A 17 -12.08 -23.63 -22.75
N ILE A 18 -11.43 -22.48 -22.90
CA ILE A 18 -10.27 -22.33 -23.82
C ILE A 18 -9.16 -23.30 -23.45
N SER A 19 -8.78 -23.38 -22.17
CA SER A 19 -7.68 -24.25 -21.74
C SER A 19 -7.94 -25.75 -21.96
N ARG A 20 -9.22 -26.18 -22.01
CA ARG A 20 -9.61 -27.56 -22.24
C ARG A 20 -9.76 -27.92 -23.71
N HIS A 21 -10.22 -26.97 -24.52
CA HIS A 21 -10.59 -27.26 -25.92
C HIS A 21 -9.55 -26.83 -26.96
N PHE A 22 -8.54 -26.01 -26.59
CA PHE A 22 -7.52 -25.49 -27.49
C PHE A 22 -6.13 -26.05 -27.17
N THR A 23 -6.06 -27.32 -26.80
CA THR A 23 -4.81 -27.96 -26.30
C THR A 23 -3.65 -27.96 -27.30
N TRP A 24 -3.91 -27.79 -28.61
CA TRP A 24 -2.90 -27.63 -29.64
C TRP A 24 -2.25 -26.25 -29.70
N MET A 25 -2.72 -25.28 -28.86
CA MET A 25 -2.18 -23.92 -28.76
C MET A 25 -1.60 -23.68 -27.34
N PRO A 26 -0.37 -24.15 -27.07
CA PRO A 26 0.19 -24.15 -25.72
C PRO A 26 0.28 -22.73 -25.10
N ASP A 27 0.62 -21.72 -25.89
CA ASP A 27 0.68 -20.32 -25.41
C ASP A 27 -0.71 -19.81 -24.96
N LEU A 28 -1.75 -20.12 -25.74
CA LEU A 28 -3.12 -19.74 -25.43
C LEU A 28 -3.64 -20.48 -24.18
N VAL A 29 -3.30 -21.75 -24.04
CA VAL A 29 -3.65 -22.56 -22.86
C VAL A 29 -2.99 -21.98 -21.61
N ALA A 30 -1.68 -21.69 -21.68
CA ALA A 30 -0.94 -21.11 -20.56
C ALA A 30 -1.50 -19.75 -20.16
N GLU A 31 -1.74 -18.86 -21.12
CA GLU A 31 -2.35 -17.55 -20.88
C GLU A 31 -3.75 -17.68 -20.25
N SER A 32 -4.58 -18.58 -20.77
CA SER A 32 -5.94 -18.82 -20.25
C SER A 32 -5.93 -19.32 -18.81
N ARG A 33 -5.02 -20.21 -18.44
CA ARG A 33 -4.87 -20.70 -17.07
C ARG A 33 -4.44 -19.56 -16.12
N ILE A 34 -3.50 -18.72 -16.54
CA ILE A 34 -3.07 -17.57 -15.74
C ILE A 34 -4.24 -16.59 -15.53
N TRP A 35 -5.02 -16.30 -16.57
CA TRP A 35 -6.23 -15.49 -16.47
C TRP A 35 -7.30 -16.12 -15.56
N GLN A 36 -7.48 -17.44 -15.62
CA GLN A 36 -8.40 -18.16 -14.74
C GLN A 36 -8.00 -18.00 -13.27
N ALA A 37 -6.71 -18.20 -12.95
CA ALA A 37 -6.18 -17.94 -11.59
C ALA A 37 -6.43 -16.48 -11.15
N ARG A 38 -6.22 -15.51 -12.03
CA ARG A 38 -6.49 -14.10 -11.75
C ARG A 38 -7.97 -13.83 -11.47
N CYS A 39 -8.89 -14.49 -12.16
CA CYS A 39 -10.32 -14.40 -11.88
C CYS A 39 -10.64 -14.92 -10.47
N TYR A 40 -10.06 -16.05 -10.07
CA TYR A 40 -10.25 -16.62 -8.74
C TYR A 40 -9.67 -15.72 -7.64
N ILE A 41 -8.50 -15.11 -7.85
CA ILE A 41 -7.93 -14.12 -6.92
C ILE A 41 -8.90 -12.95 -6.73
N ALA A 42 -9.46 -12.42 -7.83
CA ALA A 42 -10.42 -11.31 -7.78
C ALA A 42 -11.73 -11.64 -7.05
N MET A 43 -12.10 -12.92 -7.00
CA MET A 43 -13.26 -13.42 -6.23
C MET A 43 -12.91 -13.81 -4.78
N GLY A 44 -11.63 -13.74 -4.39
CA GLY A 44 -11.16 -14.20 -3.09
C GLY A 44 -11.03 -15.74 -2.97
N TRP A 45 -11.17 -16.47 -4.07
CA TRP A 45 -11.05 -17.93 -4.12
C TRP A 45 -9.57 -18.32 -4.23
N LEU A 46 -8.85 -18.09 -3.13
CA LEU A 46 -7.40 -18.23 -3.12
C LEU A 46 -6.92 -19.68 -3.23
N TYR A 47 -7.72 -20.63 -2.75
CA TYR A 47 -7.38 -22.06 -2.85
C TYR A 47 -7.40 -22.55 -4.29
N GLU A 48 -8.44 -22.20 -5.05
CA GLU A 48 -8.58 -22.55 -6.46
C GLU A 48 -7.52 -21.87 -7.32
N ALA A 49 -7.17 -20.62 -6.97
CA ALA A 49 -6.09 -19.90 -7.62
C ALA A 49 -4.73 -20.59 -7.38
N GLU A 50 -4.45 -21.04 -6.15
CA GLU A 50 -3.22 -21.74 -5.75
C GLU A 50 -3.03 -23.03 -6.55
N ASP A 51 -4.06 -23.86 -6.66
CA ASP A 51 -4.01 -25.13 -7.42
C ASP A 51 -3.58 -24.90 -8.88
N ILE A 52 -4.13 -23.88 -9.51
CA ILE A 52 -3.76 -23.52 -10.89
C ILE A 52 -2.33 -23.00 -10.96
N LEU A 53 -1.94 -22.09 -10.08
CA LEU A 53 -0.61 -21.47 -10.09
C LEU A 53 0.49 -22.48 -9.80
N LEU A 54 0.26 -23.44 -8.90
CA LEU A 54 1.19 -24.53 -8.61
C LEU A 54 1.36 -25.46 -9.83
N LYS A 55 0.26 -25.81 -10.51
CA LYS A 55 0.33 -26.61 -11.75
C LYS A 55 1.13 -25.91 -12.82
N ILE A 56 0.88 -24.60 -13.04
CA ILE A 56 1.64 -23.79 -13.98
C ILE A 56 3.12 -23.72 -13.61
N ASN A 57 3.46 -23.55 -12.34
CA ASN A 57 4.85 -23.44 -11.87
C ASN A 57 5.65 -24.74 -12.08
N ASN A 58 4.98 -25.89 -12.09
CA ASN A 58 5.59 -27.20 -12.35
C ASN A 58 5.70 -27.53 -13.86
N GLU A 59 5.03 -26.78 -14.71
CA GLU A 59 5.08 -26.91 -16.17
C GLU A 59 6.10 -25.91 -16.75
N LYS A 60 6.71 -26.26 -17.89
CA LYS A 60 7.57 -25.30 -18.60
C LYS A 60 6.68 -24.27 -19.32
N LEU A 61 6.58 -23.08 -18.75
CA LEU A 61 5.87 -21.97 -19.36
C LEU A 61 6.57 -21.48 -20.63
N PRO A 62 5.82 -21.07 -21.66
CA PRO A 62 6.36 -20.26 -22.74
C PRO A 62 6.97 -18.97 -22.20
N GLU A 63 8.13 -18.55 -22.73
CA GLU A 63 8.86 -17.37 -22.25
C GLU A 63 7.99 -16.10 -22.29
N SER A 64 7.13 -16.00 -23.29
CA SER A 64 6.15 -14.90 -23.44
C SER A 64 5.20 -14.76 -22.24
N GLN A 65 4.93 -15.84 -21.51
CA GLN A 65 3.97 -15.88 -20.40
C GLN A 65 4.63 -15.70 -19.03
N ASN A 66 5.96 -15.83 -18.92
CA ASN A 66 6.67 -15.74 -17.63
C ASN A 66 6.40 -14.44 -16.87
N ASN A 67 6.35 -13.32 -17.57
CA ASN A 67 6.12 -12.01 -16.96
C ASN A 67 4.68 -11.85 -16.49
N TRP A 68 3.72 -12.39 -17.24
CA TRP A 68 2.32 -12.38 -16.88
C TRP A 68 2.06 -13.29 -15.68
N PHE A 69 2.62 -14.48 -15.68
CA PHE A 69 2.59 -15.40 -14.55
C PHE A 69 3.17 -14.75 -13.28
N ALA A 70 4.34 -14.09 -13.38
CA ALA A 70 4.94 -13.38 -12.25
C ALA A 70 4.01 -12.28 -11.69
N THR A 71 3.31 -11.56 -12.56
CA THR A 71 2.36 -10.51 -12.14
C THR A 71 1.19 -11.12 -11.35
N VAL A 72 0.60 -12.21 -11.84
CA VAL A 72 -0.57 -12.85 -11.20
C VAL A 72 -0.16 -13.60 -9.93
N ASN A 73 1.03 -14.21 -9.92
CA ASN A 73 1.54 -14.89 -8.73
C ASN A 73 1.89 -13.89 -7.61
N ALA A 74 2.45 -12.72 -7.95
CA ALA A 74 2.64 -11.65 -6.99
C ALA A 74 1.32 -11.19 -6.38
N ASP A 75 0.28 -11.00 -7.21
CA ASP A 75 -1.06 -10.60 -6.76
C ASP A 75 -1.68 -11.65 -5.82
N TYR A 76 -1.60 -12.93 -6.19
CA TYR A 76 -2.03 -14.04 -5.34
C TYR A 76 -1.34 -14.03 -3.96
N LEU A 77 -0.01 -13.94 -3.94
CA LEU A 77 0.77 -13.96 -2.70
C LEU A 77 0.49 -12.74 -1.81
N VAL A 78 0.22 -11.58 -2.41
CA VAL A 78 -0.22 -10.39 -1.67
C VAL A 78 -1.58 -10.61 -1.02
N HIS A 79 -2.55 -11.18 -1.72
CA HIS A 79 -3.87 -11.49 -1.15
C HIS A 79 -3.81 -12.57 -0.06
N LYS A 80 -2.86 -13.49 -0.16
CA LYS A 80 -2.59 -14.51 0.87
C LYS A 80 -1.84 -13.96 2.09
N GLY A 81 -1.29 -12.74 2.01
CA GLY A 81 -0.45 -12.15 3.06
C GLY A 81 0.99 -12.64 3.09
N GLU A 82 1.42 -13.42 2.09
CA GLU A 82 2.78 -13.96 1.96
C GLU A 82 3.73 -12.96 1.28
N TYR A 83 3.90 -11.79 1.91
CA TYR A 83 4.57 -10.63 1.31
C TYR A 83 6.02 -10.88 0.91
N GLU A 84 6.78 -11.63 1.71
CA GLU A 84 8.18 -11.96 1.40
C GLU A 84 8.30 -12.76 0.12
N LYS A 85 7.38 -13.71 -0.09
CA LYS A 85 7.36 -14.53 -1.31
C LYS A 85 6.86 -13.74 -2.53
N ALA A 86 6.02 -12.72 -2.34
CA ALA A 86 5.51 -11.88 -3.42
C ALA A 86 6.60 -10.96 -4.03
N ILE A 87 7.60 -10.54 -3.24
CA ILE A 87 8.63 -9.59 -3.64
C ILE A 87 9.36 -10.00 -4.93
N PRO A 88 9.97 -11.20 -5.07
CA PRO A 88 10.71 -11.57 -6.27
C PRO A 88 9.83 -11.64 -7.53
N PHE A 89 8.58 -12.06 -7.40
CA PHE A 89 7.64 -12.06 -8.53
C PHE A 89 7.29 -10.63 -8.95
N LEU A 90 7.08 -9.73 -7.98
CA LEU A 90 6.77 -8.33 -8.27
C LEU A 90 7.98 -7.61 -8.89
N GLU A 91 9.20 -7.90 -8.46
CA GLU A 91 10.43 -7.37 -9.08
C GLU A 91 10.55 -7.80 -10.56
N THR A 92 10.19 -9.06 -10.87
CA THR A 92 10.15 -9.56 -12.24
C THR A 92 9.07 -8.86 -13.05
N ALA A 93 7.86 -8.71 -12.52
CA ALA A 93 6.75 -8.00 -13.15
C ALA A 93 7.07 -6.53 -13.45
N ILE A 94 7.80 -5.84 -12.57
CA ILE A 94 8.22 -4.44 -12.78
C ILE A 94 9.15 -4.30 -13.98
N LYS A 95 10.07 -5.24 -14.19
CA LYS A 95 11.01 -5.20 -15.33
C LYS A 95 10.30 -5.28 -16.68
N SER A 96 9.21 -6.02 -16.73
CA SER A 96 8.42 -6.27 -17.93
C SER A 96 7.17 -5.40 -18.07
N ALA A 97 6.96 -4.45 -17.15
CA ALA A 97 5.78 -3.59 -17.16
C ALA A 97 5.62 -2.84 -18.50
N SER A 98 4.46 -3.03 -19.15
CA SER A 98 4.16 -2.52 -20.50
C SER A 98 3.97 -0.99 -20.54
N SER A 99 3.64 -0.36 -19.42
CA SER A 99 3.44 1.08 -19.33
C SER A 99 4.15 1.69 -18.12
N LYS A 100 4.50 2.99 -18.25
CA LYS A 100 5.04 3.78 -17.15
C LYS A 100 4.10 3.77 -15.93
N GLN A 101 2.79 3.88 -16.16
CA GLN A 101 1.81 3.91 -15.09
C GLN A 101 1.74 2.59 -14.33
N GLN A 102 1.78 1.47 -15.04
CA GLN A 102 1.83 0.14 -14.42
C GLN A 102 3.11 -0.03 -13.61
N ARG A 103 4.26 0.37 -14.15
CA ARG A 103 5.54 0.32 -13.45
C ARG A 103 5.54 1.14 -12.17
N ILE A 104 4.97 2.35 -12.19
CA ILE A 104 4.82 3.19 -11.00
C ILE A 104 3.98 2.48 -9.93
N ARG A 105 2.82 1.92 -10.29
CA ARG A 105 1.92 1.21 -9.36
C ARG A 105 2.60 -0.01 -8.73
N MET A 106 3.25 -0.83 -9.55
CA MET A 106 3.97 -2.02 -9.07
C MET A 106 5.17 -1.65 -8.19
N THR A 107 5.92 -0.60 -8.54
CA THR A 107 7.05 -0.13 -7.73
C THR A 107 6.57 0.45 -6.40
N PHE A 108 5.41 1.12 -6.38
CA PHE A 108 4.80 1.60 -5.14
C PHE A 108 4.39 0.43 -4.24
N LEU A 109 3.72 -0.58 -4.81
CA LEU A 109 3.38 -1.82 -4.09
C LEU A 109 4.63 -2.52 -3.54
N LEU A 110 5.69 -2.64 -4.34
CA LEU A 110 6.96 -3.22 -3.88
C LEU A 110 7.53 -2.47 -2.68
N ALA A 111 7.45 -1.13 -2.66
CA ALA A 111 7.88 -0.35 -1.51
C ALA A 111 7.04 -0.65 -0.26
N GLN A 112 5.71 -0.85 -0.41
CA GLN A 112 4.82 -1.24 0.68
C GLN A 112 5.16 -2.64 1.20
N LEU A 113 5.45 -3.60 0.31
CA LEU A 113 5.86 -4.96 0.70
C LEU A 113 7.18 -4.95 1.48
N TYR A 114 8.17 -4.17 1.04
CA TYR A 114 9.41 -4.00 1.82
C TYR A 114 9.16 -3.38 3.19
N ALA A 115 8.22 -2.44 3.32
CA ALA A 115 7.85 -1.88 4.61
C ALA A 115 7.17 -2.93 5.51
N ALA A 116 6.23 -3.70 4.98
CA ALA A 116 5.51 -4.75 5.69
C ALA A 116 6.41 -5.90 6.14
N THR A 117 7.46 -6.21 5.37
CA THR A 117 8.48 -7.25 5.68
C THR A 117 9.66 -6.70 6.50
N GLN A 118 9.46 -5.59 7.19
CA GLN A 118 10.46 -4.98 8.09
C GLN A 118 11.81 -4.68 7.42
N ASN A 119 11.78 -4.31 6.14
CA ASN A 119 12.95 -3.87 5.40
C ASN A 119 12.90 -2.37 5.06
N PRO A 120 13.02 -1.49 6.08
CA PRO A 120 12.79 -0.05 5.93
C PRO A 120 13.78 0.62 4.96
N THR A 121 15.00 0.11 4.88
CA THR A 121 16.02 0.65 3.96
C THR A 121 15.62 0.46 2.50
N LYS A 122 15.21 -0.75 2.12
CA LYS A 122 14.72 -1.03 0.76
C LYS A 122 13.41 -0.31 0.48
N ALA A 123 12.50 -0.25 1.47
CA ALA A 123 11.25 0.51 1.35
C ALA A 123 11.52 1.99 1.03
N TYR A 124 12.40 2.64 1.82
CA TYR A 124 12.78 4.04 1.63
C TYR A 124 13.36 4.31 0.22
N GLN A 125 14.29 3.46 -0.21
CA GLN A 125 14.89 3.56 -1.54
C GLN A 125 13.87 3.37 -2.66
N THR A 126 12.95 2.40 -2.48
CA THR A 126 11.95 2.07 -3.50
C THR A 126 10.88 3.15 -3.62
N TYR A 127 10.42 3.75 -2.50
CA TYR A 127 9.59 4.97 -2.57
C TYR A 127 10.33 6.12 -3.28
N GLY A 128 11.63 6.27 -3.04
CA GLY A 128 12.46 7.23 -3.77
C GLY A 128 12.47 7.00 -5.29
N LYS A 129 12.52 5.74 -5.73
CA LYS A 129 12.38 5.37 -7.15
C LYS A 129 11.02 5.78 -7.71
N VAL A 130 9.93 5.54 -6.96
CA VAL A 130 8.58 5.96 -7.36
C VAL A 130 8.54 7.47 -7.61
N ILE A 131 9.07 8.27 -6.66
CA ILE A 131 9.11 9.73 -6.77
C ILE A 131 9.91 10.15 -8.01
N GLY A 132 11.05 9.51 -8.28
CA GLY A 132 11.90 9.78 -9.45
C GLY A 132 11.26 9.45 -10.79
N MET A 133 10.19 8.64 -10.82
CA MET A 133 9.44 8.33 -12.04
C MET A 133 8.47 9.45 -12.46
N ASN A 134 8.39 10.57 -11.74
CA ASN A 134 7.40 11.62 -11.96
C ASN A 134 5.97 11.08 -12.07
N PRO A 135 5.45 10.49 -11.00
CA PRO A 135 4.09 9.95 -10.96
C PRO A 135 3.04 11.06 -10.90
N PRO A 136 1.73 10.75 -11.07
CA PRO A 136 0.66 11.69 -10.76
C PRO A 136 0.80 12.25 -9.33
N TYR A 137 0.40 13.51 -9.13
CA TYR A 137 0.60 14.26 -7.89
C TYR A 137 0.21 13.47 -6.62
N ARG A 138 -0.98 12.84 -6.60
CA ARG A 138 -1.46 12.07 -5.44
C ARG A 138 -0.53 10.89 -5.11
N THR A 139 0.00 10.21 -6.13
CA THR A 139 0.95 9.11 -5.94
C THR A 139 2.30 9.62 -5.45
N GLU A 140 2.78 10.76 -5.98
CA GLU A 140 4.00 11.41 -5.50
C GLU A 140 3.88 11.81 -4.04
N PHE A 141 2.76 12.45 -3.67
CA PHE A 141 2.48 12.87 -2.31
C PHE A 141 2.50 11.68 -1.36
N ASN A 142 1.72 10.63 -1.66
CA ASN A 142 1.67 9.42 -0.84
C ASN A 142 3.03 8.73 -0.74
N ALA A 143 3.81 8.66 -1.83
CA ALA A 143 5.15 8.09 -1.81
C ALA A 143 6.10 8.87 -0.89
N ARG A 144 6.00 10.20 -0.85
CA ARG A 144 6.80 11.04 0.04
C ARG A 144 6.43 10.83 1.51
N ILE A 145 5.13 10.80 1.84
CA ILE A 145 4.66 10.52 3.21
C ILE A 145 5.13 9.13 3.64
N LYS A 146 4.85 8.09 2.84
CA LYS A 146 5.26 6.72 3.16
C LYS A 146 6.78 6.54 3.23
N GLN A 147 7.55 7.28 2.43
CA GLN A 147 9.00 7.30 2.51
C GLN A 147 9.49 7.80 3.87
N THR A 148 8.85 8.83 4.42
CA THR A 148 9.23 9.35 5.75
C THR A 148 8.83 8.42 6.90
N GLU A 149 7.71 7.70 6.77
CA GLU A 149 7.26 6.71 7.76
C GLU A 149 8.27 5.57 7.94
N VAL A 150 8.90 5.12 6.86
CA VAL A 150 9.90 4.04 6.89
C VAL A 150 11.32 4.53 7.11
N TYR A 151 11.52 5.82 7.37
CA TYR A 151 12.86 6.38 7.57
C TYR A 151 13.49 5.91 8.88
N SER A 152 14.58 5.17 8.78
CA SER A 152 15.31 4.57 9.91
C SER A 152 16.62 5.29 10.30
N GLY A 153 17.03 6.33 9.53
CA GLY A 153 18.24 7.09 9.80
C GLY A 153 18.18 7.87 11.12
N LYS A 154 19.32 8.09 11.79
CA LYS A 154 19.37 8.77 13.09
C LYS A 154 18.96 10.24 13.02
N ASP A 155 19.39 10.98 12.00
CA ASP A 155 19.10 12.40 11.82
C ASP A 155 17.86 12.59 10.95
N ILE A 156 16.76 13.02 11.59
CA ILE A 156 15.47 13.29 10.92
C ILE A 156 15.39 14.70 10.32
N SER A 157 16.38 15.57 10.54
CA SER A 157 16.31 17.00 10.17
C SER A 157 16.04 17.21 8.69
N LYS A 158 16.64 16.37 7.83
CA LYS A 158 16.42 16.44 6.38
C LYS A 158 14.99 16.07 5.99
N GLU A 159 14.43 15.04 6.62
CA GLU A 159 13.08 14.56 6.34
C GLU A 159 12.03 15.57 6.85
N VAL A 160 12.20 16.09 8.06
CA VAL A 160 11.36 17.16 8.60
C VAL A 160 11.40 18.38 7.67
N LYS A 161 12.59 18.82 7.22
CA LYS A 161 12.73 19.94 6.27
C LYS A 161 12.02 19.70 4.95
N LYS A 162 12.04 18.46 4.43
CA LYS A 162 11.29 18.10 3.20
C LYS A 162 9.79 18.23 3.41
N LEU A 163 9.26 17.68 4.51
CA LEU A 163 7.84 17.75 4.84
C LEU A 163 7.39 19.20 5.11
N THR A 164 8.18 20.00 5.84
CA THR A 164 7.88 21.40 6.06
C THR A 164 7.81 22.20 4.75
N ARG A 165 8.73 21.94 3.80
CA ARG A 165 8.65 22.51 2.45
C ARG A 165 7.43 22.02 1.66
N MET A 166 6.95 20.81 1.93
CA MET A 166 5.69 20.35 1.34
C MET A 166 4.51 21.12 1.94
N ALA A 167 4.50 21.34 3.26
CA ALA A 167 3.45 22.10 3.93
C ALA A 167 3.32 23.55 3.44
N SER A 168 4.42 24.18 3.04
CA SER A 168 4.41 25.57 2.54
C SER A 168 3.89 25.74 1.10
N ARG A 169 3.62 24.65 0.39
CA ARG A 169 3.12 24.71 -1.01
C ARG A 169 1.60 24.76 -1.04
N ASP A 170 1.04 25.71 -1.79
CA ASP A 170 -0.42 25.90 -1.88
C ASP A 170 -1.18 24.65 -2.34
N ARG A 171 -0.61 23.87 -3.24
CA ARG A 171 -1.21 22.61 -3.70
C ARG A 171 -1.39 21.54 -2.62
N ASN A 172 -0.76 21.71 -1.46
CA ASN A 172 -0.82 20.77 -0.33
C ASN A 172 -1.72 21.26 0.81
N LYS A 173 -2.44 22.38 0.64
CA LYS A 173 -3.28 22.96 1.72
C LYS A 173 -4.33 21.97 2.27
N GLU A 174 -4.86 21.12 1.42
CA GLU A 174 -5.86 20.09 1.80
C GLU A 174 -5.25 18.87 2.51
N TYR A 175 -3.93 18.76 2.56
CA TYR A 175 -3.18 17.62 3.08
C TYR A 175 -2.24 18.01 4.23
N LEU A 176 -2.44 19.18 4.82
CA LEU A 176 -1.59 19.69 5.91
C LEU A 176 -1.66 18.79 7.14
N ASP A 177 -2.82 18.22 7.43
CA ASP A 177 -3.02 17.26 8.50
C ASP A 177 -2.11 16.03 8.34
N GLN A 178 -2.07 15.41 7.17
CA GLN A 178 -1.21 14.27 6.89
C GLN A 178 0.28 14.63 6.97
N ILE A 179 0.65 15.81 6.51
CA ILE A 179 2.05 16.27 6.57
C ILE A 179 2.48 16.49 8.02
N TYR A 180 1.70 17.21 8.83
CA TYR A 180 2.05 17.46 10.23
C TYR A 180 1.98 16.17 11.06
N TYR A 181 1.05 15.26 10.76
CA TYR A 181 1.02 13.93 11.36
C TYR A 181 2.30 13.16 11.09
N ALA A 182 2.77 13.13 9.83
CA ALA A 182 4.03 12.49 9.47
C ALA A 182 5.26 13.12 10.16
N ILE A 183 5.29 14.45 10.31
CA ILE A 183 6.33 15.15 11.10
C ILE A 183 6.27 14.72 12.56
N GLY A 184 5.07 14.65 13.14
CA GLY A 184 4.85 14.14 14.50
C GLY A 184 5.41 12.75 14.70
N ASN A 185 5.13 11.82 13.76
CA ASN A 185 5.63 10.45 13.78
C ASN A 185 7.17 10.39 13.72
N LEU A 186 7.81 11.25 12.91
CA LEU A 186 9.27 11.35 12.88
C LEU A 186 9.85 11.75 14.25
N TYR A 187 9.29 12.77 14.92
CA TYR A 187 9.73 13.17 16.25
C TYR A 187 9.45 12.09 17.29
N LEU A 188 8.27 11.45 17.23
CA LEU A 188 7.92 10.37 18.15
C LEU A 188 8.88 9.18 18.03
N SER A 189 9.29 8.82 16.82
CA SER A 189 10.27 7.75 16.57
C SER A 189 11.65 8.04 17.17
N ARG A 190 11.91 9.31 17.51
CA ARG A 190 13.14 9.77 18.20
C ARG A 190 12.90 10.08 19.66
N LYS A 191 11.74 9.70 20.22
CA LYS A 191 11.33 9.96 21.60
C LYS A 191 11.24 11.46 21.95
N ASP A 192 11.22 12.35 20.96
CA ASP A 192 10.93 13.78 21.14
C ASP A 192 9.40 13.98 21.19
N THR A 193 8.82 13.52 22.30
CA THR A 193 7.37 13.50 22.48
C THR A 193 6.76 14.91 22.49
N LEU A 194 7.51 15.92 22.95
CA LEU A 194 7.00 17.30 22.98
C LEU A 194 6.77 17.83 21.57
N LYS A 195 7.77 17.72 20.69
CA LYS A 195 7.62 18.13 19.29
C LYS A 195 6.64 17.24 18.52
N ALA A 196 6.54 15.97 18.86
CA ALA A 196 5.52 15.10 18.29
C ALA A 196 4.11 15.62 18.61
N MET A 197 3.83 15.92 19.88
CA MET A 197 2.52 16.45 20.31
C MET A 197 2.20 17.80 19.68
N GLU A 198 3.18 18.71 19.55
CA GLU A 198 3.00 19.99 18.84
C GLU A 198 2.55 19.77 17.39
N ASN A 199 3.20 18.86 16.69
CA ASN A 199 2.85 18.58 15.30
C ASN A 199 1.50 17.85 15.17
N TYR A 200 1.13 16.96 16.09
CA TYR A 200 -0.21 16.34 16.09
C TYR A 200 -1.32 17.37 16.37
N ARG A 201 -1.08 18.35 17.27
CA ARG A 201 -2.02 19.46 17.43
C ARG A 201 -2.18 20.28 16.16
N LEU A 202 -1.07 20.59 15.47
CA LEU A 202 -1.12 21.28 14.18
C LEU A 202 -1.86 20.45 13.14
N ALA A 203 -1.65 19.14 13.09
CA ALA A 203 -2.38 18.24 12.19
C ALA A 203 -3.89 18.35 12.43
N ASN A 204 -4.35 18.25 13.69
CA ASN A 204 -5.76 18.37 14.05
C ASN A 204 -6.34 19.74 13.70
N GLN A 205 -5.61 20.82 13.96
CA GLN A 205 -6.05 22.21 13.66
C GLN A 205 -6.13 22.48 12.16
N LYS A 206 -5.27 21.87 11.36
CA LYS A 206 -5.20 22.06 9.90
C LYS A 206 -6.05 21.06 9.11
N SER A 207 -6.61 20.08 9.79
CA SER A 207 -7.48 19.11 9.14
C SER A 207 -8.76 19.78 8.65
N THR A 208 -9.01 19.71 7.35
CA THR A 208 -10.20 20.27 6.69
C THR A 208 -11.31 19.24 6.50
N ARG A 209 -11.00 17.98 6.77
CA ARG A 209 -11.92 16.85 6.58
C ARG A 209 -12.03 16.03 7.85
N ASN A 210 -13.26 15.63 8.16
CA ASN A 210 -13.48 14.60 9.16
C ASN A 210 -13.26 13.23 8.53
N GLY A 211 -12.71 12.29 9.27
CA GLY A 211 -12.46 10.93 8.82
C GLY A 211 -11.39 10.22 9.62
N ILE A 212 -11.08 9.00 9.18
CA ILE A 212 -10.18 8.09 9.89
C ILE A 212 -8.78 8.69 10.16
N GLU A 213 -8.21 9.45 9.22
CA GLU A 213 -6.88 10.03 9.39
C GLU A 213 -6.85 11.06 10.53
N LYS A 214 -7.91 11.87 10.67
CA LYS A 214 -8.07 12.80 11.78
C LYS A 214 -8.31 12.05 13.09
N ALA A 215 -9.15 11.02 13.08
CA ALA A 215 -9.40 10.19 14.26
C ALA A 215 -8.11 9.53 14.76
N ILE A 216 -7.31 8.92 13.90
CA ILE A 216 -6.02 8.32 14.26
C ILE A 216 -5.07 9.35 14.86
N CYS A 217 -5.01 10.57 14.31
CA CYS A 217 -4.19 11.64 14.86
C CYS A 217 -4.66 12.05 16.26
N GLN A 218 -5.97 12.17 16.47
CA GLN A 218 -6.56 12.49 17.77
C GLN A 218 -6.32 11.40 18.80
N ILE A 219 -6.51 10.13 18.44
CA ILE A 219 -6.21 8.97 19.32
C ILE A 219 -4.72 8.98 19.68
N THR A 220 -3.84 9.16 18.71
CA THR A 220 -2.39 9.20 18.96
C THR A 220 -2.02 10.31 19.95
N LEU A 221 -2.58 11.50 19.76
CA LEU A 221 -2.38 12.62 20.68
C LEU A 221 -2.97 12.34 22.06
N GLY A 222 -4.18 11.78 22.13
CA GLY A 222 -4.86 11.36 23.36
C GLY A 222 -4.03 10.36 24.17
N ASN A 223 -3.50 9.34 23.51
CA ASN A 223 -2.62 8.34 24.12
C ASN A 223 -1.37 8.98 24.73
N LEU A 224 -0.73 9.92 24.03
CA LEU A 224 0.44 10.63 24.54
C LEU A 224 0.11 11.52 25.75
N TYR A 225 -1.07 12.12 25.80
CA TYR A 225 -1.55 12.82 26.98
C TYR A 225 -1.82 11.86 28.13
N PHE A 226 -2.50 10.74 27.86
CA PHE A 226 -2.83 9.71 28.85
C PHE A 226 -1.58 9.13 29.51
N GLU A 227 -0.57 8.73 28.71
CA GLU A 227 0.74 8.25 29.20
C GLU A 227 1.43 9.25 30.12
N ARG A 228 1.21 10.56 29.89
CA ARG A 228 1.71 11.66 30.72
C ARG A 228 0.81 12.01 31.89
N ARG A 229 -0.24 11.23 32.16
CA ARG A 229 -1.25 11.46 33.19
C ARG A 229 -2.01 12.80 33.05
N LYS A 230 -2.05 13.34 31.82
CA LYS A 230 -2.82 14.54 31.49
C LYS A 230 -4.22 14.16 31.01
N TYR A 231 -5.02 13.57 31.89
CA TYR A 231 -6.32 12.98 31.54
C TYR A 231 -7.33 14.02 31.03
N VAL A 232 -7.29 15.24 31.56
CA VAL A 232 -8.14 16.35 31.12
C VAL A 232 -7.87 16.73 29.66
N ASP A 233 -6.61 16.67 29.23
CA ASP A 233 -6.21 16.95 27.85
C ASP A 233 -6.46 15.73 26.92
N ALA A 234 -6.43 14.51 27.45
CA ALA A 234 -6.67 13.28 26.68
C ALA A 234 -8.14 13.10 26.33
N GLN A 235 -9.05 13.37 27.26
CA GLN A 235 -10.49 13.17 27.10
C GLN A 235 -11.07 13.81 25.83
N PRO A 236 -10.84 15.11 25.53
CA PRO A 236 -11.38 15.71 24.31
C PRO A 236 -10.81 15.08 23.02
N CYS A 237 -9.57 14.62 23.04
CA CYS A 237 -8.99 13.93 21.87
C CYS A 237 -9.76 12.65 21.53
N TYR A 238 -10.09 11.84 22.52
CA TYR A 238 -10.89 10.62 22.30
C TYR A 238 -12.35 10.95 21.95
N ALA A 239 -12.96 11.90 22.65
CA ALA A 239 -14.34 12.31 22.37
C ALA A 239 -14.53 12.81 20.93
N GLU A 240 -13.55 13.52 20.37
CA GLU A 240 -13.58 13.99 18.99
C GLU A 240 -13.25 12.88 17.98
N ALA A 241 -12.49 11.86 18.37
CA ALA A 241 -12.11 10.76 17.48
C ALA A 241 -13.27 9.78 17.27
N ILE A 242 -14.02 9.42 18.32
CA ILE A 242 -15.07 8.39 18.29
C ILE A 242 -16.08 8.60 17.15
N PRO A 243 -16.68 9.78 16.91
CA PRO A 243 -17.67 9.95 15.84
C PRO A 243 -17.11 9.78 14.43
N GLN A 244 -15.78 9.72 14.28
CA GLN A 244 -15.09 9.61 13.00
C GLN A 244 -14.63 8.18 12.69
N LEU A 245 -14.70 7.29 13.69
CA LEU A 245 -14.40 5.87 13.56
C LEU A 245 -15.62 5.11 13.05
N LYS A 246 -15.38 4.05 12.30
CA LYS A 246 -16.36 3.05 11.92
C LYS A 246 -16.06 1.77 12.66
N GLU A 247 -17.10 0.95 12.91
CA GLU A 247 -16.98 -0.32 13.63
C GLU A 247 -15.98 -1.32 13.02
N ASP A 248 -15.71 -1.20 11.72
CA ASP A 248 -14.74 -2.05 11.03
C ASP A 248 -13.27 -1.58 11.17
N TYR A 249 -13.03 -0.46 11.86
CA TYR A 249 -11.67 0.01 12.10
C TYR A 249 -11.07 -0.60 13.37
N PRO A 250 -9.79 -1.07 13.31
CA PRO A 250 -9.12 -1.68 14.46
C PRO A 250 -9.05 -0.79 15.72
N GLN A 251 -9.16 0.53 15.54
CA GLN A 251 -9.13 1.51 16.62
C GLN A 251 -10.51 1.77 17.25
N TYR A 252 -11.58 1.14 16.76
CA TYR A 252 -12.94 1.36 17.28
C TYR A 252 -13.13 0.83 18.70
N ASP A 253 -12.47 -0.28 19.03
CA ASP A 253 -12.56 -0.95 20.33
C ASP A 253 -11.52 -0.46 21.37
N LEU A 254 -10.71 0.56 21.03
CA LEU A 254 -9.72 1.17 21.93
C LEU A 254 -10.31 2.32 22.72
#